data_4b8727caee2005af0dd8e6ff0e92fe7d
#
_entry.id   4b8727caee2005af0dd8e6ff0e92fe7d
#
_cell.length_a   1.000
_cell.length_b   1.000
_cell.length_c   1.000
_cell.angle_alpha   90.00
_cell.angle_beta   90.00
_cell.angle_gamma   90.00
#
_symmetry.space_group_name_H-M   'P 1'
#
loop_
_entity.id
_entity.type
_entity.pdbx_description
1 polymer ?
#
loop_
_entity_poly.entity_id
_entity_poly.type
_entity_poly.pdbx_seq_one_letter_code
_entity_poly.pdbx_strand_id
1 'polypeptide(L)'
;MKENFDINDNLPIIVGVGQVVKHWNGLELNETPNPVEIIKEAIEVALCDASDVDLKEEIDYAAIIRTFSDSLPMSYDPFGKIINLPAAVLRGLKIKPKNILYTSAGGEQPQFQVSRISEKLYNNEIEFAVIAGGEVNGALKRAIKLGEKLNWASNEDFSISDNGPKTDFITEYELKNGLGLPPQTYASMEEGLRSRLKVSVADYAEYTSKILSKLSEVASKNEYAQFPKHLSPLFLSTPSRRNYRLYNNYLKWSMAQDAVNQSAAIILTTVRKAKKLSIPQEKWVYLHGYSNIEDTFVTHRPDISKSDAIRLVINKALKSSNLNANDIDYKEIYSCFPIVLILAAEVLGIDPTQECLTVTGGLPFFGGPGNNYSSHGIATLVQSLRKDRGAYGLVLANGGFMSKESSGIYSTNAPDDWSVIDNRDDQRFIDNRPCVNLLEEDCEAKIEGFCIRYNRDIPESGYIIAKNDQGRILAKIKSNNYNMLKLLSKNIDVVGKHAKFSHESGYNYIVDLNL
;
A
#
# COMPACT_ATOMS: atom_id res chain seq x y z
N MET A 1 6.27 42.88 -7.85
CA MET A 1 5.79 42.74 -6.44
C MET A 1 4.57 41.84 -6.55
N LYS A 2 4.70 40.55 -6.20
CA LYS A 2 3.52 39.68 -6.03
C LYS A 2 2.85 40.17 -4.74
N GLU A 3 1.57 40.51 -4.83
CA GLU A 3 0.73 40.81 -3.69
C GLU A 3 0.87 39.64 -2.69
N ASN A 4 1.24 39.96 -1.47
CA ASN A 4 1.16 39.05 -0.33
C ASN A 4 -0.33 38.74 -0.12
N PHE A 5 -0.89 37.77 -0.83
CA PHE A 5 -2.15 37.18 -0.41
C PHE A 5 -1.92 36.59 0.99
N ASP A 6 -2.70 37.06 1.92
CA ASP A 6 -2.61 36.62 3.31
C ASP A 6 -2.99 35.13 3.35
N ILE A 7 -1.98 34.25 3.49
CA ILE A 7 -2.18 32.78 3.47
C ILE A 7 -3.11 32.45 4.65
N ASN A 8 -4.20 31.73 4.37
CA ASN A 8 -5.13 31.27 5.40
C ASN A 8 -4.37 30.52 6.52
N ASP A 9 -4.43 31.06 7.71
CA ASP A 9 -3.71 30.57 8.89
C ASP A 9 -4.13 29.17 9.35
N ASN A 10 -5.32 28.71 8.96
CA ASN A 10 -5.83 27.37 9.30
C ASN A 10 -5.41 26.27 8.31
N LEU A 11 -4.75 26.61 7.19
CA LEU A 11 -4.32 25.61 6.23
C LEU A 11 -3.43 24.55 6.89
N PRO A 12 -3.74 23.26 6.69
CA PRO A 12 -2.89 22.17 7.14
C PRO A 12 -1.65 22.06 6.25
N ILE A 13 -0.50 21.86 6.88
CA ILE A 13 0.80 21.70 6.21
C ILE A 13 1.60 20.57 6.82
N ILE A 14 2.36 19.88 5.98
CA ILE A 14 3.46 19.02 6.41
C ILE A 14 4.68 19.91 6.60
N VAL A 15 5.32 19.81 7.77
CA VAL A 15 6.48 20.63 8.13
C VAL A 15 7.74 19.81 8.36
N GLY A 16 7.60 18.50 8.65
CA GLY A 16 8.72 17.62 8.89
C GLY A 16 8.46 16.22 8.36
N VAL A 17 9.49 15.58 7.82
CA VAL A 17 9.46 14.20 7.36
C VAL A 17 10.73 13.48 7.77
N GLY A 18 10.60 12.23 8.22
CA GLY A 18 11.71 11.39 8.63
C GLY A 18 11.62 10.01 8.03
N GLN A 19 12.75 9.48 7.57
CA GLN A 19 12.86 8.12 7.05
C GLN A 19 14.08 7.44 7.64
N VAL A 20 13.96 6.14 7.91
CA VAL A 20 15.02 5.29 8.44
C VAL A 20 15.03 3.96 7.69
N VAL A 21 16.22 3.50 7.29
CA VAL A 21 16.48 2.16 6.79
C VAL A 21 17.66 1.54 7.53
N LYS A 22 17.55 0.28 7.94
CA LYS A 22 18.63 -0.46 8.61
C LYS A 22 19.03 -1.69 7.78
N HIS A 23 20.27 -1.69 7.31
CA HIS A 23 20.86 -2.80 6.54
C HIS A 23 21.62 -3.78 7.47
N TRP A 24 20.90 -4.33 8.47
CA TRP A 24 21.51 -5.26 9.42
C TRP A 24 21.91 -6.58 8.73
N ASN A 25 23.19 -6.94 8.91
CA ASN A 25 23.79 -8.13 8.30
C ASN A 25 23.68 -9.40 9.17
N GLY A 26 23.26 -9.27 10.44
CA GLY A 26 23.12 -10.37 11.40
C GLY A 26 24.38 -10.66 12.22
N LEU A 27 25.43 -9.85 12.12
CA LEU A 27 26.68 -10.09 12.85
C LEU A 27 26.72 -9.42 14.23
N GLU A 28 26.23 -8.19 14.32
CA GLU A 28 26.25 -7.41 15.56
C GLU A 28 24.85 -7.43 16.19
N LEU A 29 24.65 -8.25 17.23
CA LEU A 29 23.33 -8.41 17.86
C LEU A 29 22.82 -7.16 18.57
N ASN A 30 23.72 -6.33 19.10
CA ASN A 30 23.36 -5.04 19.72
C ASN A 30 22.88 -4.00 18.70
N GLU A 31 23.15 -4.21 17.41
CA GLU A 31 22.65 -3.37 16.30
C GLU A 31 21.38 -3.92 15.66
N THR A 32 20.79 -4.98 16.22
CA THR A 32 19.56 -5.56 15.68
C THR A 32 18.44 -4.53 15.70
N PRO A 33 17.83 -4.21 14.54
CA PRO A 33 16.68 -3.31 14.50
C PRO A 33 15.56 -3.79 15.40
N ASN A 34 15.03 -2.87 16.20
CA ASN A 34 13.91 -3.09 17.12
C ASN A 34 12.69 -2.31 16.62
N PRO A 35 11.46 -2.87 16.67
CA PRO A 35 10.26 -2.21 16.17
C PRO A 35 9.99 -0.85 16.83
N VAL A 36 10.20 -0.72 18.14
CA VAL A 36 9.98 0.53 18.88
C VAL A 36 11.06 1.55 18.51
N GLU A 37 12.35 1.15 18.53
CA GLU A 37 13.47 2.06 18.35
C GLU A 37 13.50 2.64 16.92
N ILE A 38 13.20 1.84 15.89
CA ILE A 38 13.21 2.34 14.51
C ILE A 38 12.11 3.38 14.26
N ILE A 39 10.94 3.23 14.91
CA ILE A 39 9.86 4.21 14.81
C ILE A 39 10.21 5.49 15.57
N LYS A 40 10.80 5.37 16.76
CA LYS A 40 11.31 6.52 17.53
C LYS A 40 12.31 7.33 16.71
N GLU A 41 13.29 6.66 16.10
CA GLU A 41 14.30 7.30 15.25
C GLU A 41 13.66 8.07 14.09
N ALA A 42 12.66 7.49 13.41
CA ALA A 42 11.96 8.17 12.33
C ALA A 42 11.20 9.43 12.81
N ILE A 43 10.58 9.39 14.00
CA ILE A 43 9.92 10.56 14.60
C ILE A 43 10.95 11.64 14.92
N GLU A 44 12.09 11.28 15.52
CA GLU A 44 13.16 12.24 15.82
C GLU A 44 13.72 12.91 14.58
N VAL A 45 13.97 12.12 13.51
CA VAL A 45 14.39 12.64 12.21
C VAL A 45 13.36 13.62 11.64
N ALA A 46 12.05 13.29 11.73
CA ALA A 46 10.98 14.15 11.24
C ALA A 46 10.87 15.47 12.03
N LEU A 47 11.06 15.43 13.34
CA LEU A 47 11.06 16.62 14.19
C LEU A 47 12.28 17.51 13.90
N CYS A 48 13.47 16.92 13.73
CA CYS A 48 14.69 17.65 13.35
C CYS A 48 14.58 18.23 11.92
N ASP A 49 13.88 17.56 11.00
CA ASP A 49 13.61 18.12 9.67
C ASP A 49 12.69 19.35 9.76
N ALA A 50 11.73 19.38 10.69
CA ALA A 50 10.82 20.51 10.86
C ALA A 50 11.51 21.73 11.46
N SER A 51 12.38 21.56 12.46
CA SER A 51 12.99 22.64 13.22
C SER A 51 14.22 22.17 14.01
N ASP A 52 15.15 23.10 14.25
CA ASP A 52 16.28 22.91 15.17
C ASP A 52 15.87 22.95 16.65
N VAL A 53 14.64 23.41 16.95
CA VAL A 53 14.09 23.44 18.31
C VAL A 53 13.35 22.14 18.60
N ASP A 54 13.44 21.63 19.83
CA ASP A 54 12.69 20.45 20.25
C ASP A 54 11.18 20.75 20.27
N LEU A 55 10.43 20.07 19.40
CA LEU A 55 8.98 20.20 19.24
C LEU A 55 8.19 19.05 19.87
N LYS A 56 8.81 18.18 20.65
CA LYS A 56 8.16 17.00 21.23
C LYS A 56 6.95 17.35 22.10
N GLU A 57 7.03 18.44 22.87
CA GLU A 57 5.95 18.89 23.74
C GLU A 57 4.76 19.52 22.99
N GLU A 58 4.96 19.92 21.74
CA GLU A 58 3.91 20.49 20.91
C GLU A 58 2.95 19.44 20.33
N ILE A 59 3.36 18.15 20.30
CA ILE A 59 2.56 17.07 19.73
C ILE A 59 1.34 16.81 20.63
N ASP A 60 0.15 17.16 20.15
CA ASP A 60 -1.12 16.91 20.82
C ASP A 60 -1.92 15.73 20.23
N TYR A 61 -1.53 15.23 19.04
CA TYR A 61 -2.10 14.05 18.38
C TYR A 61 -1.00 13.15 17.80
N ALA A 62 -1.09 11.86 18.05
CA ALA A 62 -0.18 10.87 17.47
C ALA A 62 -0.96 9.71 16.82
N ALA A 63 -0.72 9.46 15.54
CA ALA A 63 -1.22 8.29 14.83
C ALA A 63 -0.06 7.34 14.55
N ILE A 64 -0.07 6.16 15.17
CA ILE A 64 0.90 5.10 14.90
C ILE A 64 0.28 4.10 13.93
N ILE A 65 0.95 3.89 12.81
CA ILE A 65 0.52 2.94 11.78
C ILE A 65 0.71 1.53 12.31
N ARG A 66 -0.37 0.74 12.24
CA ARG A 66 -0.38 -0.64 12.71
C ARG A 66 0.64 -1.49 11.97
N THR A 67 1.42 -2.27 12.70
CA THR A 67 2.38 -3.21 12.10
C THR A 67 1.65 -4.34 11.37
N PHE A 68 2.36 -4.98 10.45
CA PHE A 68 1.79 -6.11 9.72
C PHE A 68 1.53 -7.31 10.64
N SER A 69 2.39 -7.55 11.64
CA SER A 69 2.18 -8.62 12.64
C SER A 69 0.90 -8.42 13.44
N ASP A 70 0.60 -7.18 13.88
CA ASP A 70 -0.62 -6.86 14.62
C ASP A 70 -1.88 -6.80 13.72
N SER A 71 -1.71 -6.92 12.42
CA SER A 71 -2.78 -6.97 11.42
C SER A 71 -3.29 -8.40 11.16
N LEU A 72 -2.59 -9.41 11.64
CA LEU A 72 -2.95 -10.82 11.47
C LEU A 72 -3.81 -11.32 12.64
N PRO A 73 -4.72 -12.28 12.40
CA PRO A 73 -5.56 -12.87 13.46
C PRO A 73 -4.77 -13.53 14.60
N MET A 74 -3.57 -14.02 14.30
CA MET A 74 -2.61 -14.54 15.28
C MET A 74 -1.28 -13.84 15.07
N SER A 75 -0.88 -13.00 16.03
CA SER A 75 0.44 -12.37 16.00
C SER A 75 1.54 -13.43 16.19
N TYR A 76 2.61 -13.30 15.42
CA TYR A 76 3.80 -14.14 15.55
C TYR A 76 4.92 -13.32 16.17
N ASP A 77 5.08 -13.42 17.48
CA ASP A 77 6.00 -12.62 18.29
C ASP A 77 7.09 -13.49 18.94
N PRO A 78 8.00 -14.11 18.17
CA PRO A 78 8.98 -15.05 18.69
C PRO A 78 10.00 -14.41 19.62
N PHE A 79 10.11 -13.08 19.60
CA PHE A 79 11.02 -12.29 20.44
C PHE A 79 10.32 -11.49 21.53
N GLY A 80 9.09 -11.88 21.87
CA GLY A 80 8.26 -11.23 22.88
C GLY A 80 7.30 -10.19 22.30
N LYS A 81 6.14 -10.09 22.92
CA LYS A 81 5.05 -9.23 22.48
C LYS A 81 5.24 -7.79 22.96
N ILE A 82 5.03 -6.85 22.07
CA ILE A 82 4.84 -5.43 22.39
C ILE A 82 3.33 -5.23 22.59
N ILE A 83 2.88 -5.12 23.84
CA ILE A 83 1.43 -5.06 24.15
C ILE A 83 0.79 -3.80 23.61
N ASN A 84 1.49 -2.66 23.67
CA ASN A 84 1.01 -1.36 23.23
C ASN A 84 2.14 -0.62 22.52
N LEU A 85 2.28 -0.88 21.21
CA LEU A 85 3.34 -0.27 20.39
C LEU A 85 3.29 1.26 20.40
N PRO A 86 2.13 1.94 20.23
CA PRO A 86 2.07 3.40 20.35
C PRO A 86 2.61 3.91 21.68
N ALA A 87 2.20 3.31 22.79
CA ALA A 87 2.66 3.70 24.12
C ALA A 87 4.17 3.52 24.30
N ALA A 88 4.73 2.38 23.83
CA ALA A 88 6.16 2.10 23.92
C ALA A 88 6.99 3.15 23.14
N VAL A 89 6.55 3.51 21.92
CA VAL A 89 7.20 4.52 21.07
C VAL A 89 7.16 5.89 21.73
N LEU A 90 5.97 6.36 22.12
CA LEU A 90 5.78 7.73 22.61
C LEU A 90 6.43 7.94 23.97
N ARG A 91 6.36 6.94 24.87
CA ARG A 91 7.03 7.01 26.18
C ARG A 91 8.56 7.07 26.02
N GLY A 92 9.11 6.26 25.11
CA GLY A 92 10.55 6.29 24.83
C GLY A 92 11.05 7.67 24.35
N LEU A 93 10.18 8.44 23.68
CA LEU A 93 10.45 9.81 23.23
C LEU A 93 10.05 10.89 24.26
N LYS A 94 9.40 10.50 25.37
CA LYS A 94 8.80 11.40 26.37
C LYS A 94 7.69 12.30 25.80
N ILE A 95 7.03 11.87 24.72
CA ILE A 95 5.90 12.56 24.09
C ILE A 95 4.62 12.13 24.79
N LYS A 96 3.76 13.09 25.15
CA LYS A 96 2.49 12.86 25.89
C LYS A 96 1.33 13.56 25.17
N PRO A 97 0.88 13.08 24.01
CA PRO A 97 -0.20 13.71 23.27
C PRO A 97 -1.55 13.48 23.98
N LYS A 98 -2.49 14.38 23.76
CA LYS A 98 -3.86 14.22 24.28
C LYS A 98 -4.59 13.04 23.66
N ASN A 99 -4.28 12.76 22.39
CA ASN A 99 -4.92 11.70 21.63
C ASN A 99 -3.87 10.81 20.95
N ILE A 100 -3.98 9.51 21.17
CA ILE A 100 -3.12 8.49 20.56
C ILE A 100 -4.01 7.53 19.78
N LEU A 101 -3.72 7.35 18.50
CA LEU A 101 -4.39 6.42 17.63
C LEU A 101 -3.45 5.30 17.20
N TYR A 102 -3.86 4.03 17.38
CA TYR A 102 -3.31 2.91 16.67
C TYR A 102 -4.23 2.58 15.50
N THR A 103 -3.75 2.72 14.26
CA THR A 103 -4.61 2.68 13.08
C THR A 103 -5.18 1.28 12.81
N SER A 104 -6.15 1.15 11.92
CA SER A 104 -6.48 -0.15 11.32
C SER A 104 -5.37 -0.61 10.38
N ALA A 105 -5.48 -1.87 9.90
CA ALA A 105 -4.56 -2.41 8.91
C ALA A 105 -4.89 -1.89 7.50
N GLY A 106 -3.85 -1.60 6.72
CA GLY A 106 -3.95 -1.24 5.32
C GLY A 106 -2.84 -0.29 4.87
N GLY A 107 -2.34 -0.50 3.66
CA GLY A 107 -1.28 0.35 3.09
C GLY A 107 -1.75 1.77 2.73
N GLU A 108 -3.06 2.01 2.70
CA GLU A 108 -3.68 3.32 2.54
C GLU A 108 -3.59 4.18 3.80
N GLN A 109 -3.39 3.57 4.97
CA GLN A 109 -3.48 4.25 6.26
C GLN A 109 -2.63 5.50 6.39
N PRO A 110 -1.37 5.58 5.95
CA PRO A 110 -0.61 6.83 6.07
C PRO A 110 -1.28 8.00 5.33
N GLN A 111 -1.70 7.81 4.09
CA GLN A 111 -2.38 8.85 3.32
C GLN A 111 -3.78 9.16 3.89
N PHE A 112 -4.51 8.14 4.32
CA PHE A 112 -5.78 8.30 5.00
C PHE A 112 -5.64 9.16 6.27
N GLN A 113 -4.60 8.91 7.09
CA GLN A 113 -4.35 9.69 8.29
C GLN A 113 -3.91 11.12 7.98
N VAL A 114 -3.10 11.35 6.92
CA VAL A 114 -2.80 12.72 6.47
C VAL A 114 -4.08 13.48 6.17
N SER A 115 -5.02 12.88 5.45
CA SER A 115 -6.32 13.48 5.12
C SER A 115 -7.11 13.82 6.40
N ARG A 116 -7.29 12.84 7.30
CA ARG A 116 -8.09 12.99 8.53
C ARG A 116 -7.48 13.98 9.53
N ILE A 117 -6.16 13.97 9.66
CA ILE A 117 -5.43 14.93 10.52
C ILE A 117 -5.52 16.34 9.93
N SER A 118 -5.42 16.49 8.60
CA SER A 118 -5.59 17.77 7.93
C SER A 118 -6.98 18.38 8.18
N GLU A 119 -8.05 17.57 8.15
CA GLU A 119 -9.40 18.00 8.52
C GLU A 119 -9.47 18.50 9.97
N LYS A 120 -8.87 17.75 10.91
CA LYS A 120 -8.82 18.12 12.34
C LYS A 120 -8.04 19.40 12.59
N LEU A 121 -6.91 19.58 11.93
CA LEU A 121 -6.09 20.79 11.99
C LEU A 121 -6.87 22.00 11.46
N TYR A 122 -7.49 21.87 10.29
CA TYR A 122 -8.28 22.94 9.69
C TYR A 122 -9.45 23.39 10.58
N ASN A 123 -10.11 22.41 11.22
CA ASN A 123 -11.22 22.65 12.15
C ASN A 123 -10.76 23.10 13.56
N ASN A 124 -9.45 23.27 13.80
CA ASN A 124 -8.87 23.61 15.10
C ASN A 124 -9.18 22.60 16.23
N GLU A 125 -9.38 21.33 15.90
CA GLU A 125 -9.56 20.24 16.87
C GLU A 125 -8.20 19.81 17.49
N ILE A 126 -7.12 19.95 16.72
CA ILE A 126 -5.74 19.67 17.12
C ILE A 126 -4.82 20.75 16.52
N GLU A 127 -3.59 20.88 17.04
CA GLU A 127 -2.64 21.89 16.56
C GLU A 127 -1.36 21.31 15.95
N PHE A 128 -0.88 20.15 16.45
CA PHE A 128 0.40 19.59 16.03
C PHE A 128 0.37 18.05 16.12
N ALA A 129 0.56 17.38 15.00
CA ALA A 129 0.36 15.95 14.91
C ALA A 129 1.58 15.21 14.33
N VAL A 130 1.75 13.96 14.76
CA VAL A 130 2.70 13.00 14.16
C VAL A 130 1.97 11.79 13.63
N ILE A 131 2.34 11.35 12.42
CA ILE A 131 2.05 10.03 11.87
C ILE A 131 3.37 9.28 11.80
N ALA A 132 3.45 8.05 12.33
CA ALA A 132 4.65 7.25 12.26
C ALA A 132 4.35 5.76 12.23
N GLY A 133 5.24 4.98 11.62
CA GLY A 133 5.18 3.54 11.62
C GLY A 133 6.46 2.92 11.10
N GLY A 134 6.58 1.60 11.20
CA GLY A 134 7.76 0.91 10.72
C GLY A 134 7.66 -0.60 10.86
N GLU A 135 8.55 -1.29 10.17
CA GLU A 135 8.66 -2.75 10.17
C GLU A 135 10.12 -3.17 10.27
N VAL A 136 10.36 -4.26 10.99
CA VAL A 136 11.69 -4.88 11.12
C VAL A 136 11.67 -6.36 10.73
N ASN A 137 10.85 -6.70 9.75
CA ASN A 137 10.65 -8.07 9.26
C ASN A 137 11.94 -8.68 8.68
N GLY A 138 12.84 -7.84 8.17
CA GLY A 138 14.17 -8.25 7.72
C GLY A 138 15.02 -8.78 8.87
N ALA A 139 15.05 -8.06 9.99
CA ALA A 139 15.74 -8.47 11.21
C ALA A 139 15.09 -9.71 11.84
N LEU A 140 13.74 -9.73 11.94
CA LEU A 140 12.97 -10.87 12.44
C LEU A 140 13.32 -12.16 11.71
N LYS A 141 13.18 -12.17 10.36
CA LYS A 141 13.47 -13.35 9.52
C LYS A 141 14.93 -13.80 9.61
N ARG A 142 15.85 -12.84 9.68
CA ARG A 142 17.29 -13.13 9.77
C ARG A 142 17.66 -13.69 11.14
N ALA A 143 17.18 -13.11 12.23
CA ALA A 143 17.45 -13.57 13.58
C ALA A 143 16.92 -15.01 13.81
N ILE A 144 15.69 -15.30 13.35
CA ILE A 144 15.13 -16.66 13.39
C ILE A 144 16.04 -17.65 12.62
N LYS A 145 16.48 -17.28 11.41
CA LYS A 145 17.36 -18.12 10.59
C LYS A 145 18.73 -18.40 11.25
N LEU A 146 19.23 -17.45 12.04
CA LEU A 146 20.49 -17.57 12.77
C LEU A 146 20.32 -18.28 14.12
N GLY A 147 19.07 -18.51 14.59
CA GLY A 147 18.78 -19.09 15.89
C GLY A 147 19.00 -18.11 17.06
N GLU A 148 19.03 -16.81 16.78
CA GLU A 148 19.25 -15.77 17.77
C GLU A 148 18.05 -15.60 18.72
N LYS A 149 18.33 -15.23 19.97
CA LYS A 149 17.32 -14.94 20.98
C LYS A 149 17.31 -13.44 21.27
N LEU A 150 16.37 -12.74 20.67
CA LEU A 150 16.13 -11.33 20.94
C LEU A 150 15.08 -11.16 22.04
N ASN A 151 14.94 -9.94 22.57
CA ASN A 151 13.85 -9.57 23.46
C ASN A 151 13.30 -8.19 23.03
N TRP A 152 12.12 -8.20 22.43
CA TRP A 152 11.38 -7.00 22.03
C TRP A 152 10.17 -6.72 22.92
N ALA A 153 9.95 -7.56 23.95
CA ALA A 153 8.79 -7.43 24.82
C ALA A 153 8.71 -6.04 25.46
N SER A 154 7.53 -5.45 25.46
CA SER A 154 7.22 -4.20 26.15
C SER A 154 5.81 -4.26 26.73
N ASN A 155 5.65 -3.83 27.98
CA ASN A 155 4.41 -3.84 28.75
C ASN A 155 3.94 -2.42 29.09
N GLU A 156 4.09 -1.49 28.15
CA GLU A 156 3.67 -0.11 28.36
C GLU A 156 2.14 -0.01 28.43
N ASP A 157 1.65 0.73 29.41
CA ASP A 157 0.22 0.94 29.65
C ASP A 157 -0.14 2.42 29.52
N PHE A 158 -0.68 2.79 28.36
CA PHE A 158 -1.32 4.07 28.11
C PHE A 158 -2.70 3.84 27.48
N SER A 159 -3.63 4.74 27.80
CA SER A 159 -4.90 4.77 27.09
C SER A 159 -4.69 5.23 25.65
N ILE A 160 -5.09 4.40 24.69
CA ILE A 160 -5.04 4.67 23.25
C ILE A 160 -6.40 4.41 22.61
N SER A 161 -6.66 5.05 21.48
CA SER A 161 -7.72 4.65 20.56
C SER A 161 -7.18 3.57 19.64
N ASP A 162 -7.60 2.34 19.82
CA ASP A 162 -7.23 1.21 18.95
C ASP A 162 -8.38 0.89 17.99
N ASN A 163 -8.15 1.12 16.69
CA ASN A 163 -9.15 0.81 15.65
C ASN A 163 -9.25 -0.69 15.34
N GLY A 164 -8.41 -1.52 15.96
CA GLY A 164 -8.29 -2.93 15.66
C GLY A 164 -7.76 -3.19 14.24
N PRO A 165 -7.48 -4.43 13.88
CA PRO A 165 -6.90 -4.75 12.57
C PRO A 165 -7.88 -4.50 11.41
N LYS A 166 -9.21 -4.57 11.63
CA LYS A 166 -10.25 -4.44 10.58
C LYS A 166 -9.87 -5.20 9.32
N THR A 167 -9.75 -6.51 9.44
CA THR A 167 -9.40 -7.43 8.34
C THR A 167 -10.61 -7.85 7.50
N ASP A 168 -11.65 -7.05 7.52
CA ASP A 168 -12.91 -7.20 6.80
C ASP A 168 -12.82 -6.92 5.28
N PHE A 169 -11.63 -7.03 4.70
CA PHE A 169 -11.38 -6.95 3.27
C PHE A 169 -11.39 -8.31 2.55
N ILE A 170 -11.63 -9.41 3.29
CA ILE A 170 -11.75 -10.77 2.79
C ILE A 170 -12.88 -11.49 3.47
N THR A 171 -13.70 -12.23 2.71
CA THR A 171 -14.83 -12.99 3.23
C THR A 171 -14.42 -14.41 3.64
N GLU A 172 -15.26 -15.06 4.48
CA GLU A 172 -15.10 -16.49 4.79
C GLU A 172 -15.20 -17.36 3.52
N TYR A 173 -16.07 -16.99 2.58
CA TYR A 173 -16.19 -17.64 1.28
C TYR A 173 -14.88 -17.56 0.48
N GLU A 174 -14.24 -16.41 0.43
CA GLU A 174 -12.95 -16.22 -0.25
C GLU A 174 -11.84 -17.04 0.41
N LEU A 175 -11.77 -17.00 1.75
CA LEU A 175 -10.77 -17.77 2.52
C LEU A 175 -10.93 -19.28 2.30
N LYS A 176 -12.15 -19.82 2.47
CA LYS A 176 -12.39 -21.26 2.32
C LYS A 176 -12.13 -21.75 0.90
N ASN A 177 -12.36 -20.93 -0.13
CA ASN A 177 -12.15 -21.28 -1.53
C ASN A 177 -10.78 -20.85 -2.08
N GLY A 178 -9.87 -20.31 -1.24
CA GLY A 178 -8.45 -20.23 -1.55
C GLY A 178 -7.85 -18.85 -1.80
N LEU A 179 -8.63 -17.76 -1.69
CA LEU A 179 -8.10 -16.41 -1.74
C LEU A 179 -7.73 -15.95 -0.32
N GLY A 180 -6.67 -16.48 0.25
CA GLY A 180 -6.23 -16.13 1.63
C GLY A 180 -5.04 -15.16 1.68
N LEU A 181 -4.30 -15.01 0.60
CA LEU A 181 -3.07 -14.21 0.56
C LEU A 181 -3.14 -13.15 -0.54
N PRO A 182 -2.62 -11.94 -0.29
CA PRO A 182 -2.63 -10.87 -1.29
C PRO A 182 -2.12 -11.28 -2.68
N PRO A 183 -0.97 -11.99 -2.83
CA PRO A 183 -0.49 -12.35 -4.15
C PRO A 183 -1.43 -13.24 -4.95
N GLN A 184 -2.24 -14.08 -4.30
CA GLN A 184 -3.22 -14.96 -4.97
C GLN A 184 -4.36 -14.14 -5.57
N THR A 185 -4.90 -13.23 -4.77
CA THR A 185 -6.01 -12.36 -5.17
C THR A 185 -5.58 -11.42 -6.31
N TYR A 186 -4.45 -10.75 -6.14
CA TYR A 186 -3.92 -9.85 -7.18
C TYR A 186 -3.56 -10.60 -8.47
N ALA A 187 -2.96 -11.80 -8.40
CA ALA A 187 -2.66 -12.60 -9.58
C ALA A 187 -3.92 -12.95 -10.38
N SER A 188 -5.03 -13.29 -9.69
CA SER A 188 -6.31 -13.57 -10.35
C SER A 188 -6.90 -12.34 -11.03
N MET A 189 -6.88 -11.18 -10.37
CA MET A 189 -7.34 -9.91 -10.94
C MET A 189 -6.46 -9.47 -12.13
N GLU A 190 -5.15 -9.66 -12.03
CA GLU A 190 -4.19 -9.28 -13.06
C GLU A 190 -4.34 -10.14 -14.32
N GLU A 191 -4.72 -11.42 -14.21
CA GLU A 191 -5.09 -12.24 -15.37
C GLU A 191 -6.35 -11.71 -16.07
N GLY A 192 -7.34 -11.27 -15.31
CA GLY A 192 -8.50 -10.56 -15.85
C GLY A 192 -8.10 -9.28 -16.58
N LEU A 193 -7.22 -8.48 -15.99
CA LEU A 193 -6.67 -7.27 -16.61
C LEU A 193 -5.92 -7.59 -17.91
N ARG A 194 -5.01 -8.55 -17.90
CA ARG A 194 -4.25 -8.99 -19.08
C ARG A 194 -5.19 -9.38 -20.25
N SER A 195 -6.21 -10.18 -19.93
CA SER A 195 -7.22 -10.57 -20.92
C SER A 195 -8.01 -9.37 -21.46
N ARG A 196 -8.39 -8.41 -20.61
CA ARG A 196 -9.06 -7.16 -21.01
C ARG A 196 -8.18 -6.33 -21.94
N LEU A 197 -6.88 -6.26 -21.68
CA LEU A 197 -5.90 -5.59 -22.53
C LEU A 197 -5.61 -6.35 -23.85
N LYS A 198 -6.07 -7.61 -23.98
CA LYS A 198 -5.88 -8.47 -25.16
C LYS A 198 -4.41 -8.71 -25.51
N VAL A 199 -3.55 -8.84 -24.50
CA VAL A 199 -2.12 -9.12 -24.67
C VAL A 199 -1.80 -10.57 -24.28
N SER A 200 -0.82 -11.17 -24.98
CA SER A 200 -0.34 -12.50 -24.64
C SER A 200 0.36 -12.52 -23.27
N VAL A 201 0.52 -13.71 -22.67
CA VAL A 201 1.27 -13.86 -21.40
C VAL A 201 2.71 -13.35 -21.52
N ALA A 202 3.36 -13.59 -22.68
CA ALA A 202 4.74 -13.15 -22.92
C ALA A 202 4.84 -11.61 -23.06
N ASP A 203 3.95 -11.02 -23.87
CA ASP A 203 3.93 -9.56 -24.05
C ASP A 203 3.56 -8.84 -22.75
N TYR A 204 2.68 -9.42 -21.93
CA TYR A 204 2.33 -8.87 -20.62
C TYR A 204 3.51 -8.90 -19.64
N ALA A 205 4.28 -9.99 -19.63
CA ALA A 205 5.49 -10.10 -18.82
C ALA A 205 6.55 -9.07 -19.26
N GLU A 206 6.70 -8.82 -20.56
CA GLU A 206 7.57 -7.77 -21.09
C GLU A 206 7.06 -6.38 -20.70
N TYR A 207 5.77 -6.11 -20.87
CA TYR A 207 5.12 -4.86 -20.52
C TYR A 207 5.32 -4.50 -19.03
N THR A 208 4.98 -5.41 -18.13
CA THR A 208 5.13 -5.19 -16.68
C THR A 208 6.60 -5.08 -16.26
N SER A 209 7.50 -5.81 -16.90
CA SER A 209 8.94 -5.72 -16.62
C SER A 209 9.55 -4.36 -16.99
N LYS A 210 9.06 -3.69 -18.03
CA LYS A 210 9.46 -2.32 -18.39
C LYS A 210 9.05 -1.32 -17.30
N ILE A 211 7.82 -1.44 -16.80
CA ILE A 211 7.33 -0.61 -15.69
C ILE A 211 8.21 -0.83 -14.45
N LEU A 212 8.39 -2.09 -14.04
CA LEU A 212 9.16 -2.45 -12.85
C LEU A 212 10.64 -2.05 -12.95
N SER A 213 11.22 -2.10 -14.14
CA SER A 213 12.61 -1.67 -14.36
C SER A 213 12.81 -0.19 -14.03
N LYS A 214 11.85 0.68 -14.43
CA LYS A 214 11.87 2.11 -14.07
C LYS A 214 11.78 2.32 -12.56
N LEU A 215 10.90 1.57 -11.88
CA LEU A 215 10.83 1.63 -10.41
C LEU A 215 12.18 1.26 -9.79
N SER A 216 12.80 0.18 -10.27
CA SER A 216 14.10 -0.28 -9.76
C SER A 216 15.23 0.72 -10.02
N GLU A 217 15.16 1.50 -11.09
CA GLU A 217 16.11 2.58 -11.37
C GLU A 217 15.98 3.69 -10.32
N VAL A 218 14.76 4.11 -9.97
CA VAL A 218 14.53 5.10 -8.90
C VAL A 218 15.04 4.56 -7.57
N ALA A 219 14.68 3.32 -7.20
CA ALA A 219 15.14 2.70 -5.95
C ALA A 219 16.66 2.63 -5.85
N SER A 220 17.37 2.41 -6.97
CA SER A 220 18.84 2.33 -6.98
C SER A 220 19.53 3.64 -6.60
N LYS A 221 18.81 4.77 -6.66
CA LYS A 221 19.30 6.13 -6.35
C LYS A 221 18.73 6.65 -5.03
N ASN A 222 17.83 5.90 -4.38
CA ASN A 222 17.19 6.29 -3.12
C ASN A 222 17.94 5.69 -1.92
N GLU A 223 18.50 6.55 -1.07
CA GLU A 223 19.26 6.16 0.13
C GLU A 223 18.46 5.37 1.16
N TYR A 224 17.13 5.49 1.17
CA TYR A 224 16.23 4.77 2.07
C TYR A 224 15.73 3.44 1.50
N ALA A 225 16.12 3.07 0.26
CA ALA A 225 15.72 1.81 -0.33
C ALA A 225 16.41 0.61 0.35
N GLN A 226 15.62 -0.41 0.70
CA GLN A 226 16.17 -1.66 1.28
C GLN A 226 16.93 -2.48 0.24
N PHE A 227 16.54 -2.39 -1.04
CA PHE A 227 17.11 -3.17 -2.15
C PHE A 227 17.54 -2.24 -3.31
N PRO A 228 18.53 -1.35 -3.10
CA PRO A 228 18.90 -0.30 -4.06
C PRO A 228 19.66 -0.85 -5.27
N LYS A 229 18.94 -1.53 -6.19
CA LYS A 229 19.53 -2.15 -7.38
C LYS A 229 18.66 -1.89 -8.60
N HIS A 230 19.27 -1.35 -9.66
CA HIS A 230 18.61 -1.30 -10.96
C HIS A 230 18.60 -2.70 -11.60
N LEU A 231 17.41 -3.17 -11.98
CA LEU A 231 17.19 -4.46 -12.61
C LEU A 231 16.62 -4.26 -14.02
N SER A 232 17.21 -4.92 -15.02
CA SER A 232 16.78 -4.78 -16.41
C SER A 232 15.43 -5.44 -16.67
N PRO A 233 14.66 -4.98 -17.68
CA PRO A 233 13.41 -5.63 -18.07
C PRO A 233 13.59 -7.12 -18.38
N LEU A 234 14.67 -7.49 -19.06
CA LEU A 234 14.98 -8.90 -19.36
C LEU A 234 15.15 -9.74 -18.09
N PHE A 235 15.87 -9.23 -17.08
CA PHE A 235 15.99 -9.93 -15.80
C PHE A 235 14.64 -10.08 -15.10
N LEU A 236 13.82 -9.02 -15.12
CA LEU A 236 12.52 -8.98 -14.45
C LEU A 236 11.47 -9.88 -15.11
N SER A 237 11.53 -10.07 -16.44
CA SER A 237 10.61 -10.95 -17.19
C SER A 237 11.06 -12.42 -17.24
N THR A 238 12.34 -12.72 -16.90
CA THR A 238 12.92 -14.06 -17.08
C THR A 238 13.04 -14.80 -15.75
N PRO A 239 12.40 -15.96 -15.58
CA PRO A 239 12.59 -16.82 -14.42
C PRO A 239 14.07 -17.24 -14.25
N SER A 240 14.58 -17.16 -13.02
CA SER A 240 15.93 -17.54 -12.67
C SER A 240 16.04 -17.88 -11.18
N ARG A 241 17.19 -18.46 -10.75
CA ARG A 241 17.44 -18.73 -9.32
C ARG A 241 17.29 -17.47 -8.43
N ARG A 242 17.53 -16.27 -8.97
CA ARG A 242 17.43 -14.99 -8.25
C ARG A 242 16.09 -14.29 -8.46
N ASN A 243 15.31 -14.70 -9.46
CA ASN A 243 14.00 -14.20 -9.83
C ASN A 243 13.06 -15.36 -10.20
N TYR A 244 12.83 -16.26 -9.26
CA TYR A 244 12.03 -17.47 -9.46
C TYR A 244 10.54 -17.15 -9.46
N ARG A 245 9.76 -18.03 -10.09
CA ARG A 245 8.30 -17.93 -10.19
C ARG A 245 7.65 -18.25 -8.85
N LEU A 246 6.71 -17.41 -8.44
CA LEU A 246 5.88 -17.60 -7.24
C LEU A 246 4.39 -17.76 -7.59
N TYR A 247 3.96 -17.06 -8.64
CA TYR A 247 2.60 -17.17 -9.19
C TYR A 247 2.66 -17.14 -10.72
N ASN A 248 1.56 -17.46 -11.40
CA ASN A 248 1.57 -17.53 -12.87
C ASN A 248 2.11 -16.26 -13.54
N ASN A 249 1.74 -15.09 -13.06
CA ASN A 249 2.16 -13.79 -13.57
C ASN A 249 3.20 -13.07 -12.70
N TYR A 250 3.63 -13.67 -11.57
CA TYR A 250 4.59 -13.02 -10.67
C TYR A 250 5.86 -13.83 -10.46
N LEU A 251 6.98 -13.20 -10.76
CA LEU A 251 8.30 -13.61 -10.31
C LEU A 251 8.61 -12.91 -8.97
N LYS A 252 9.68 -13.31 -8.30
CA LYS A 252 10.07 -12.76 -6.99
C LYS A 252 10.06 -11.23 -6.96
N TRP A 253 10.62 -10.58 -7.97
CA TRP A 253 10.78 -9.13 -8.02
C TRP A 253 9.60 -8.39 -8.68
N SER A 254 8.51 -9.08 -8.98
CA SER A 254 7.26 -8.45 -9.46
C SER A 254 6.32 -8.03 -8.33
N MET A 255 6.65 -8.34 -7.08
CA MET A 255 5.80 -8.13 -5.92
C MET A 255 6.54 -7.38 -4.82
N ALA A 256 5.79 -6.76 -3.90
CA ALA A 256 6.32 -6.14 -2.69
C ALA A 256 7.27 -7.09 -1.92
N GLN A 257 8.39 -6.56 -1.47
CA GLN A 257 9.38 -7.27 -0.65
C GLN A 257 9.24 -6.84 0.81
N ASP A 258 8.82 -7.75 1.67
CA ASP A 258 8.52 -7.50 3.09
C ASP A 258 9.69 -7.74 4.05
N ALA A 259 10.82 -8.25 3.56
CA ALA A 259 12.01 -8.50 4.38
C ALA A 259 12.84 -7.21 4.57
N VAL A 260 12.22 -6.22 5.18
CA VAL A 260 12.75 -4.86 5.35
C VAL A 260 12.92 -4.49 6.82
N ASN A 261 13.75 -3.47 7.07
CA ASN A 261 13.86 -2.76 8.34
C ASN A 261 13.76 -1.27 8.03
N GLN A 262 12.53 -0.77 7.94
CA GLN A 262 12.23 0.58 7.48
C GLN A 262 11.17 1.23 8.36
N SER A 263 11.31 2.54 8.57
CA SER A 263 10.35 3.36 9.30
C SER A 263 10.28 4.74 8.70
N ALA A 264 9.10 5.36 8.74
CA ALA A 264 8.92 6.75 8.35
C ALA A 264 7.93 7.46 9.25
N ALA A 265 8.12 8.78 9.38
CA ALA A 265 7.25 9.66 10.13
C ALA A 265 6.98 10.97 9.38
N ILE A 266 5.82 11.57 9.66
CA ILE A 266 5.33 12.81 9.04
C ILE A 266 4.80 13.71 10.15
N ILE A 267 5.24 14.98 10.17
CA ILE A 267 4.77 16.00 11.10
C ILE A 267 3.84 16.97 10.38
N LEU A 268 2.64 17.13 10.93
CA LEU A 268 1.61 18.02 10.40
C LEU A 268 1.23 19.10 11.44
N THR A 269 0.93 20.28 10.92
CA THR A 269 0.44 21.40 11.74
C THR A 269 -0.35 22.39 10.87
N THR A 270 -0.79 23.53 11.44
CA THR A 270 -1.38 24.63 10.67
C THR A 270 -0.34 25.69 10.35
N VAL A 271 -0.61 26.52 9.33
CA VAL A 271 0.19 27.71 9.00
C VAL A 271 0.36 28.60 10.23
N ARG A 272 -0.72 28.85 10.99
CA ARG A 272 -0.70 29.65 12.23
C ARG A 272 0.27 29.08 13.25
N LYS A 273 0.20 27.78 13.52
CA LYS A 273 1.06 27.12 14.51
C LYS A 273 2.51 27.09 14.04
N ALA A 274 2.76 26.84 12.76
CA ALA A 274 4.10 26.87 12.19
C ALA A 274 4.75 28.27 12.31
N LYS A 275 4.00 29.35 12.02
CA LYS A 275 4.44 30.75 12.26
C LYS A 275 4.79 30.97 13.73
N LYS A 276 3.92 30.53 14.66
CA LYS A 276 4.13 30.67 16.12
C LYS A 276 5.39 29.93 16.58
N LEU A 277 5.68 28.78 16.02
CA LEU A 277 6.85 27.95 16.34
C LEU A 277 8.10 28.36 15.53
N SER A 278 8.00 29.39 14.69
CA SER A 278 9.07 29.85 13.80
C SER A 278 9.61 28.76 12.87
N ILE A 279 8.75 27.82 12.45
CA ILE A 279 9.10 26.78 11.47
C ILE A 279 9.28 27.45 10.10
N PRO A 280 10.45 27.31 9.45
CA PRO A 280 10.74 27.99 8.20
C PRO A 280 9.75 27.64 7.08
N GLN A 281 9.32 28.64 6.30
CA GLN A 281 8.33 28.45 5.23
C GLN A 281 8.84 27.51 4.11
N GLU A 282 10.13 27.42 3.91
CA GLU A 282 10.73 26.46 2.97
C GLU A 282 10.48 24.99 3.34
N LYS A 283 10.10 24.71 4.58
CA LYS A 283 9.70 23.37 5.04
C LYS A 283 8.25 23.03 4.71
N TRP A 284 7.41 24.02 4.42
CA TRP A 284 5.97 23.82 4.29
C TRP A 284 5.61 23.16 2.95
N VAL A 285 4.81 22.09 3.06
CA VAL A 285 4.15 21.45 1.93
C VAL A 285 2.67 21.29 2.25
N TYR A 286 1.82 21.78 1.36
CA TYR A 286 0.38 21.82 1.51
C TYR A 286 -0.25 20.57 0.90
N LEU A 287 -1.30 20.05 1.53
CA LEU A 287 -2.23 19.11 0.92
C LEU A 287 -3.28 19.94 0.15
N HIS A 288 -3.34 19.82 -1.17
CA HIS A 288 -4.27 20.58 -2.02
C HIS A 288 -5.64 19.92 -2.13
N GLY A 289 -5.64 18.61 -2.31
CA GLY A 289 -6.85 17.82 -2.45
C GLY A 289 -6.59 16.38 -2.04
N TYR A 290 -7.65 15.66 -1.68
CA TYR A 290 -7.55 14.27 -1.26
C TYR A 290 -8.86 13.53 -1.47
N SER A 291 -8.80 12.21 -1.41
CA SER A 291 -10.01 11.37 -1.34
C SER A 291 -9.70 10.03 -0.69
N ASN A 292 -10.70 9.46 -0.03
CA ASN A 292 -10.63 8.16 0.63
C ASN A 292 -11.90 7.39 0.29
N ILE A 293 -11.75 6.16 -0.27
CA ILE A 293 -12.87 5.31 -0.70
C ILE A 293 -12.60 3.87 -0.25
N GLU A 294 -13.65 3.21 0.24
CA GLU A 294 -13.66 1.78 0.52
C GLU A 294 -14.47 1.04 -0.56
N ASP A 295 -13.90 -0.01 -1.16
CA ASP A 295 -14.56 -0.86 -2.15
C ASP A 295 -15.01 -2.19 -1.50
N THR A 296 -15.91 -2.89 -2.17
CA THR A 296 -16.41 -4.19 -1.74
C THR A 296 -15.35 -5.28 -1.92
N PHE A 297 -15.63 -6.47 -1.37
CA PHE A 297 -14.81 -7.66 -1.55
C PHE A 297 -14.62 -8.00 -3.04
N VAL A 298 -13.48 -8.59 -3.38
CA VAL A 298 -13.11 -8.84 -4.78
C VAL A 298 -14.16 -9.69 -5.50
N THR A 299 -14.66 -10.75 -4.84
CA THR A 299 -15.65 -11.64 -5.43
C THR A 299 -17.04 -10.99 -5.61
N HIS A 300 -17.31 -9.88 -4.95
CA HIS A 300 -18.57 -9.13 -5.06
C HIS A 300 -18.52 -8.02 -6.11
N ARG A 301 -17.32 -7.64 -6.61
CA ARG A 301 -17.19 -6.55 -7.60
C ARG A 301 -17.80 -6.91 -8.94
N PRO A 302 -18.40 -5.96 -9.64
CA PRO A 302 -18.94 -6.20 -11.00
C PRO A 302 -17.90 -6.74 -11.98
N ASP A 303 -16.67 -6.20 -11.93
CA ASP A 303 -15.53 -6.53 -12.79
C ASP A 303 -14.24 -6.58 -11.96
N ILE A 304 -13.60 -7.74 -11.88
CA ILE A 304 -12.36 -7.93 -11.10
C ILE A 304 -11.11 -7.34 -11.77
N SER A 305 -11.20 -6.98 -13.06
CA SER A 305 -10.09 -6.42 -13.85
C SER A 305 -9.96 -4.90 -13.74
N LYS A 306 -10.83 -4.26 -12.95
CA LYS A 306 -10.92 -2.80 -12.76
C LYS A 306 -10.96 -2.43 -11.29
N SER A 307 -10.72 -1.17 -10.98
CA SER A 307 -10.95 -0.57 -9.67
C SER A 307 -11.65 0.77 -9.81
N ASP A 308 -12.94 0.80 -9.46
CA ASP A 308 -13.67 2.06 -9.36
C ASP A 308 -13.14 2.92 -8.21
N ALA A 309 -12.67 2.31 -7.12
CA ALA A 309 -12.11 3.04 -6.00
C ALA A 309 -10.85 3.83 -6.40
N ILE A 310 -9.88 3.21 -7.11
CA ILE A 310 -8.70 3.92 -7.65
C ILE A 310 -9.13 5.08 -8.55
N ARG A 311 -10.09 4.84 -9.46
CA ARG A 311 -10.61 5.86 -10.36
C ARG A 311 -11.22 7.04 -9.61
N LEU A 312 -12.05 6.77 -8.61
CA LEU A 312 -12.75 7.80 -7.84
C LEU A 312 -11.78 8.61 -6.98
N VAL A 313 -10.85 7.98 -6.24
CA VAL A 313 -9.95 8.72 -5.36
C VAL A 313 -8.99 9.62 -6.14
N ILE A 314 -8.44 9.17 -7.29
CA ILE A 314 -7.58 10.00 -8.13
C ILE A 314 -8.37 11.18 -8.71
N ASN A 315 -9.53 10.92 -9.33
CA ASN A 315 -10.32 11.96 -9.94
C ASN A 315 -10.83 12.99 -8.93
N LYS A 316 -11.24 12.54 -7.73
CA LYS A 316 -11.70 13.43 -6.66
C LYS A 316 -10.58 14.30 -6.12
N ALA A 317 -9.38 13.73 -5.89
CA ALA A 317 -8.21 14.47 -5.44
C ALA A 317 -7.80 15.54 -6.47
N LEU A 318 -7.75 15.20 -7.75
CA LEU A 318 -7.48 16.14 -8.85
C LEU A 318 -8.53 17.25 -8.90
N LYS A 319 -9.81 16.89 -8.91
CA LYS A 319 -10.92 17.85 -8.95
C LYS A 319 -10.91 18.80 -7.77
N SER A 320 -10.68 18.31 -6.56
CA SER A 320 -10.66 19.13 -5.35
C SER A 320 -9.43 20.05 -5.26
N SER A 321 -8.38 19.75 -6.01
CA SER A 321 -7.20 20.61 -6.17
C SER A 321 -7.31 21.58 -7.35
N ASN A 322 -8.40 21.51 -8.12
CA ASN A 322 -8.57 22.24 -9.38
C ASN A 322 -7.42 21.96 -10.39
N LEU A 323 -6.97 20.70 -10.46
CA LEU A 323 -5.87 20.22 -11.31
C LEU A 323 -6.33 19.08 -12.22
N ASN A 324 -5.58 18.89 -13.31
CA ASN A 324 -5.70 17.76 -14.22
C ASN A 324 -4.49 16.83 -14.07
N ALA A 325 -4.56 15.63 -14.64
CA ALA A 325 -3.45 14.66 -14.58
C ALA A 325 -2.13 15.21 -15.17
N ASN A 326 -2.21 16.07 -16.20
CA ASN A 326 -1.04 16.69 -16.83
C ASN A 326 -0.34 17.75 -15.97
N ASP A 327 -1.00 18.24 -14.92
CA ASP A 327 -0.43 19.21 -13.99
C ASP A 327 0.41 18.54 -12.90
N ILE A 328 0.46 17.19 -12.88
CA ILE A 328 1.15 16.40 -11.86
C ILE A 328 2.57 16.06 -12.33
N ASP A 329 3.56 16.70 -11.69
CA ASP A 329 4.98 16.51 -11.99
C ASP A 329 5.52 15.21 -11.38
N TYR A 330 5.17 14.92 -10.11
CA TYR A 330 5.63 13.77 -9.35
C TYR A 330 4.50 12.82 -9.01
N LYS A 331 4.74 11.53 -9.14
CA LYS A 331 3.76 10.49 -8.84
C LYS A 331 4.36 9.46 -7.88
N GLU A 332 3.63 9.10 -6.84
CA GLU A 332 3.94 7.96 -5.99
C GLU A 332 2.73 7.05 -5.97
N ILE A 333 2.72 6.07 -6.87
CA ILE A 333 1.64 5.09 -7.00
C ILE A 333 2.02 3.82 -6.22
N TYR A 334 1.13 3.39 -5.34
CA TYR A 334 1.32 2.17 -4.55
C TYR A 334 1.56 0.96 -5.45
N SER A 335 2.70 0.31 -5.32
CA SER A 335 3.22 -0.66 -6.28
C SER A 335 3.40 -2.07 -5.70
N CYS A 336 2.45 -2.51 -4.86
CA CYS A 336 2.50 -3.87 -4.32
C CYS A 336 2.47 -4.94 -5.40
N PHE A 337 1.73 -4.70 -6.48
CA PHE A 337 1.60 -5.53 -7.68
C PHE A 337 1.43 -4.64 -8.91
N PRO A 338 1.83 -5.11 -10.13
CA PRO A 338 1.78 -4.31 -11.36
C PRO A 338 0.39 -3.79 -11.72
N ILE A 339 -0.67 -4.54 -11.44
CA ILE A 339 -2.06 -4.15 -11.74
C ILE A 339 -2.42 -2.78 -11.15
N VAL A 340 -1.96 -2.44 -9.95
CA VAL A 340 -2.27 -1.14 -9.31
C VAL A 340 -1.65 0.01 -10.10
N LEU A 341 -0.40 -0.16 -10.56
CA LEU A 341 0.29 0.82 -11.40
C LEU A 341 -0.43 1.03 -12.73
N ILE A 342 -0.86 -0.07 -13.37
CA ILE A 342 -1.54 -0.05 -14.67
C ILE A 342 -2.91 0.63 -14.55
N LEU A 343 -3.71 0.27 -13.55
CA LEU A 343 -5.03 0.87 -13.35
C LEU A 343 -4.93 2.36 -12.99
N ALA A 344 -3.96 2.77 -12.19
CA ALA A 344 -3.71 4.18 -11.90
C ALA A 344 -3.26 4.94 -13.17
N ALA A 345 -2.39 4.35 -13.99
CA ALA A 345 -1.95 4.93 -15.25
C ALA A 345 -3.11 5.09 -16.25
N GLU A 346 -4.04 4.11 -16.32
CA GLU A 346 -5.27 4.23 -17.13
C GLU A 346 -6.12 5.44 -16.70
N VAL A 347 -6.27 5.67 -15.39
CA VAL A 347 -7.03 6.82 -14.85
C VAL A 347 -6.34 8.14 -15.18
N LEU A 348 -5.01 8.18 -15.09
CA LEU A 348 -4.21 9.37 -15.39
C LEU A 348 -4.03 9.62 -16.91
N GLY A 349 -4.42 8.65 -17.75
CA GLY A 349 -4.26 8.75 -19.21
C GLY A 349 -2.81 8.72 -19.69
N ILE A 350 -1.92 8.03 -18.97
CA ILE A 350 -0.48 7.98 -19.23
C ILE A 350 0.00 6.57 -19.59
N ASP A 351 1.12 6.46 -20.31
CA ASP A 351 1.78 5.19 -20.57
C ASP A 351 2.76 4.86 -19.42
N PRO A 352 2.47 3.84 -18.59
CA PRO A 352 3.31 3.49 -17.44
C PRO A 352 4.69 2.96 -17.83
N THR A 353 4.90 2.60 -19.11
CA THR A 353 6.23 2.21 -19.61
C THR A 353 7.09 3.43 -19.97
N GLN A 354 6.51 4.60 -20.13
CA GLN A 354 7.21 5.85 -20.46
C GLN A 354 7.31 6.79 -19.26
N GLU A 355 6.26 6.88 -18.46
CA GLU A 355 6.19 7.75 -17.28
C GLU A 355 6.84 7.13 -16.04
N CYS A 356 7.30 7.97 -15.12
CA CYS A 356 7.76 7.55 -13.81
C CYS A 356 6.60 7.57 -12.81
N LEU A 357 6.26 6.42 -12.22
CA LEU A 357 5.12 6.26 -11.32
C LEU A 357 5.51 6.24 -9.84
N THR A 358 6.76 6.55 -9.50
CA THR A 358 7.25 6.49 -8.13
C THR A 358 8.36 7.52 -7.89
N VAL A 359 8.40 8.06 -6.69
CA VAL A 359 9.54 8.84 -6.18
C VAL A 359 10.41 8.03 -5.23
N THR A 360 9.88 6.92 -4.67
CA THR A 360 10.64 6.04 -3.77
C THR A 360 11.41 4.95 -4.50
N GLY A 361 10.84 4.38 -5.56
CA GLY A 361 11.32 3.20 -6.26
C GLY A 361 10.42 1.97 -6.13
N GLY A 362 9.28 2.10 -5.45
CA GLY A 362 8.22 1.08 -5.37
C GLY A 362 8.51 -0.07 -4.40
N LEU A 363 7.44 -0.71 -3.92
CA LEU A 363 7.49 -1.78 -2.92
C LEU A 363 8.38 -2.98 -3.29
N PRO A 364 8.56 -3.37 -4.58
CA PRO A 364 9.46 -4.46 -4.92
C PRO A 364 10.94 -4.15 -4.69
N PHE A 365 11.36 -2.88 -4.77
CA PHE A 365 12.77 -2.47 -4.77
C PHE A 365 13.12 -1.51 -3.63
N PHE A 366 12.29 -0.50 -3.39
CA PHE A 366 12.41 0.32 -2.19
C PHE A 366 12.24 -0.55 -0.94
N GLY A 367 11.25 -1.41 -0.96
CA GLY A 367 10.84 -2.27 0.13
C GLY A 367 9.39 -2.00 0.56
N GLY A 368 8.76 -3.02 1.14
CA GLY A 368 7.37 -2.97 1.59
C GLY A 368 7.27 -3.06 3.12
N PRO A 369 7.42 -1.95 3.86
CA PRO A 369 7.31 -1.94 5.32
C PRO A 369 5.85 -2.00 5.77
N GLY A 370 5.19 -3.13 5.52
CA GLY A 370 3.83 -3.42 5.97
C GLY A 370 2.83 -2.35 5.55
N ASN A 371 2.08 -1.83 6.51
CA ASN A 371 1.09 -0.79 6.29
C ASN A 371 1.70 0.63 6.18
N ASN A 372 3.01 0.79 6.44
CA ASN A 372 3.64 2.12 6.53
C ASN A 372 4.34 2.60 5.24
N TYR A 373 4.27 1.86 4.13
CA TYR A 373 4.97 2.24 2.90
C TYR A 373 4.60 3.65 2.40
N SER A 374 3.32 4.01 2.42
CA SER A 374 2.87 5.31 1.92
C SER A 374 3.42 6.49 2.73
N SER A 375 3.83 6.30 4.01
CA SER A 375 4.58 7.33 4.76
C SER A 375 5.93 7.64 4.10
N HIS A 376 6.64 6.63 3.61
CA HIS A 376 7.88 6.82 2.86
C HIS A 376 7.63 7.52 1.52
N GLY A 377 6.52 7.16 0.83
CA GLY A 377 6.09 7.82 -0.39
C GLY A 377 5.85 9.30 -0.20
N ILE A 378 5.07 9.66 0.83
CA ILE A 378 4.78 11.06 1.18
C ILE A 378 6.08 11.78 1.60
N ALA A 379 6.92 11.17 2.43
CA ALA A 379 8.17 11.78 2.89
C ALA A 379 9.12 12.08 1.72
N THR A 380 9.31 11.14 0.80
CA THR A 380 10.16 11.33 -0.38
C THR A 380 9.56 12.39 -1.32
N LEU A 381 8.23 12.39 -1.50
CA LEU A 381 7.53 13.38 -2.29
C LEU A 381 7.70 14.79 -1.70
N VAL A 382 7.52 14.96 -0.38
CA VAL A 382 7.73 16.23 0.32
C VAL A 382 9.16 16.76 0.11
N GLN A 383 10.17 15.89 0.21
CA GLN A 383 11.56 16.26 -0.06
C GLN A 383 11.78 16.69 -1.52
N SER A 384 11.12 16.02 -2.47
CA SER A 384 11.19 16.36 -3.91
C SER A 384 10.54 17.72 -4.18
N LEU A 385 9.34 17.96 -3.66
CA LEU A 385 8.61 19.21 -3.81
C LEU A 385 9.33 20.42 -3.17
N ARG A 386 10.03 20.21 -2.05
CA ARG A 386 10.86 21.27 -1.43
C ARG A 386 12.05 21.66 -2.31
N LYS A 387 12.61 20.73 -3.09
CA LYS A 387 13.69 20.98 -4.05
C LYS A 387 13.17 21.62 -5.34
N ASP A 388 11.98 21.22 -5.77
CA ASP A 388 11.32 21.71 -6.99
C ASP A 388 10.04 22.47 -6.61
N ARG A 389 10.24 23.69 -6.08
CA ARG A 389 9.16 24.48 -5.52
C ARG A 389 8.15 24.90 -6.59
N GLY A 390 6.88 24.71 -6.29
CA GLY A 390 5.78 25.02 -7.17
C GLY A 390 5.28 23.81 -7.98
N ALA A 391 6.05 22.72 -8.04
CA ALA A 391 5.61 21.45 -8.60
C ALA A 391 4.46 20.82 -7.81
N TYR A 392 3.67 19.97 -8.48
CA TYR A 392 2.60 19.19 -7.89
C TYR A 392 2.94 17.69 -7.86
N GLY A 393 2.60 17.04 -6.75
CA GLY A 393 2.82 15.62 -6.58
C GLY A 393 1.55 14.89 -6.16
N LEU A 394 1.32 13.70 -6.72
CA LEU A 394 0.20 12.83 -6.41
C LEU A 394 0.69 11.57 -5.68
N VAL A 395 0.04 11.24 -4.57
CA VAL A 395 0.16 9.96 -3.88
C VAL A 395 -1.11 9.16 -4.08
N LEU A 396 -0.99 7.91 -4.53
CA LEU A 396 -2.03 6.89 -4.43
C LEU A 396 -1.57 5.82 -3.46
N ALA A 397 -2.30 5.63 -2.39
CA ALA A 397 -2.08 4.62 -1.36
C ALA A 397 -3.20 3.57 -1.39
N ASN A 398 -2.81 2.29 -1.36
CA ASN A 398 -3.69 1.14 -1.56
C ASN A 398 -3.62 0.18 -0.37
N GLY A 399 -4.78 -0.25 0.11
CA GLY A 399 -4.92 -1.23 1.18
C GLY A 399 -5.90 -2.36 0.84
N GLY A 400 -5.87 -3.42 1.64
CA GLY A 400 -6.66 -4.62 1.39
C GLY A 400 -6.31 -5.25 0.04
N PHE A 401 -7.34 -5.59 -0.74
CA PHE A 401 -7.21 -6.11 -2.10
C PHE A 401 -7.74 -5.08 -3.12
N MET A 402 -7.14 -3.90 -3.18
CA MET A 402 -7.68 -2.69 -3.82
C MET A 402 -9.08 -2.36 -3.29
N SER A 403 -9.30 -2.56 -1.98
CA SER A 403 -10.56 -2.31 -1.31
C SER A 403 -10.53 -1.08 -0.40
N LYS A 404 -9.36 -0.51 -0.15
CA LYS A 404 -9.16 0.70 0.65
C LYS A 404 -8.18 1.60 -0.09
N GLU A 405 -8.71 2.67 -0.69
CA GLU A 405 -7.91 3.56 -1.51
C GLU A 405 -7.89 4.96 -0.91
N SER A 406 -6.71 5.57 -0.89
CA SER A 406 -6.51 6.96 -0.48
C SER A 406 -5.61 7.67 -1.46
N SER A 407 -5.96 8.90 -1.83
CA SER A 407 -5.13 9.74 -2.70
C SER A 407 -4.97 11.14 -2.14
N GLY A 408 -3.81 11.75 -2.34
CA GLY A 408 -3.53 13.11 -1.94
C GLY A 408 -2.68 13.86 -2.97
N ILE A 409 -2.93 15.14 -3.14
CA ILE A 409 -2.18 16.07 -4.00
C ILE A 409 -1.44 17.08 -3.15
N TYR A 410 -0.16 17.23 -3.39
CA TYR A 410 0.75 18.02 -2.59
C TYR A 410 1.50 19.06 -3.43
N SER A 411 1.78 20.24 -2.85
CA SER A 411 2.65 21.26 -3.42
C SER A 411 3.24 22.16 -2.35
N THR A 412 4.30 22.87 -2.67
CA THR A 412 4.82 23.98 -1.85
C THR A 412 4.07 25.30 -2.07
N ASN A 413 3.23 25.39 -3.10
CA ASN A 413 2.28 26.50 -3.26
C ASN A 413 1.12 26.33 -2.28
N ALA A 414 0.65 27.40 -1.69
CA ALA A 414 -0.58 27.36 -0.91
C ALA A 414 -1.80 27.20 -1.84
N PRO A 415 -2.79 26.38 -1.49
CA PRO A 415 -4.05 26.31 -2.24
C PRO A 415 -4.83 27.63 -2.06
N ASP A 416 -5.47 28.09 -3.13
CA ASP A 416 -6.31 29.31 -3.10
C ASP A 416 -7.56 29.10 -2.27
N ASP A 417 -8.17 27.92 -2.36
CA ASP A 417 -9.36 27.52 -1.61
C ASP A 417 -9.20 26.08 -1.13
N TRP A 418 -9.19 25.88 0.17
CA TRP A 418 -9.09 24.57 0.80
C TRP A 418 -10.27 24.32 1.72
N SER A 419 -10.89 23.18 1.58
CA SER A 419 -12.02 22.76 2.41
C SER A 419 -11.96 21.27 2.71
N VAL A 420 -12.68 20.84 3.73
CA VAL A 420 -12.89 19.41 4.01
C VAL A 420 -13.62 18.76 2.84
N ILE A 421 -13.02 17.67 2.31
CA ILE A 421 -13.55 16.98 1.13
C ILE A 421 -14.65 15.99 1.53
N ASP A 422 -15.82 16.14 0.90
CA ASP A 422 -16.92 15.21 1.08
C ASP A 422 -16.84 14.06 0.07
N ASN A 423 -16.58 12.85 0.56
CA ASN A 423 -16.50 11.61 -0.25
C ASN A 423 -17.82 10.81 -0.28
N ARG A 424 -18.90 11.28 0.37
CA ARG A 424 -20.13 10.50 0.55
C ARG A 424 -20.80 10.11 -0.77
N ASP A 425 -20.77 10.98 -1.78
CA ASP A 425 -21.38 10.66 -3.08
C ASP A 425 -20.59 9.58 -3.82
N ASP A 426 -19.27 9.69 -3.81
CA ASP A 426 -18.38 8.70 -4.42
C ASP A 426 -18.46 7.35 -3.69
N GLN A 427 -18.55 7.36 -2.35
CA GLN A 427 -18.76 6.15 -1.56
C GLN A 427 -20.13 5.53 -1.85
N ARG A 428 -21.20 6.33 -1.91
CA ARG A 428 -22.52 5.85 -2.29
C ARG A 428 -22.57 5.24 -3.70
N PHE A 429 -21.78 5.77 -4.63
CA PHE A 429 -21.64 5.14 -5.95
C PHE A 429 -21.09 3.71 -5.83
N ILE A 430 -20.05 3.49 -5.01
CA ILE A 430 -19.51 2.15 -4.75
C ILE A 430 -20.55 1.25 -4.08
N ASP A 431 -21.18 1.73 -3.02
CA ASP A 431 -22.11 0.95 -2.18
C ASP A 431 -23.37 0.53 -2.95
N ASN A 432 -23.82 1.34 -3.92
CA ASN A 432 -25.02 1.06 -4.72
C ASN A 432 -24.72 0.27 -6.01
N ARG A 433 -23.45 -0.09 -6.29
CA ARG A 433 -23.16 -0.95 -7.45
C ARG A 433 -23.81 -2.32 -7.26
N PRO A 434 -24.25 -2.97 -8.36
CA PRO A 434 -24.72 -4.34 -8.29
C PRO A 434 -23.68 -5.26 -7.64
N CYS A 435 -24.02 -5.89 -6.53
CA CYS A 435 -23.21 -6.90 -5.90
C CYS A 435 -23.38 -8.22 -6.64
N VAL A 436 -22.27 -8.87 -6.99
CA VAL A 436 -22.31 -10.18 -7.65
C VAL A 436 -22.61 -11.27 -6.62
N ASN A 437 -23.63 -12.08 -6.85
CA ASN A 437 -23.96 -13.22 -6.02
C ASN A 437 -22.83 -14.26 -6.03
N LEU A 438 -22.63 -14.95 -4.92
CA LEU A 438 -21.64 -16.03 -4.82
C LEU A 438 -22.32 -17.37 -4.96
N LEU A 439 -21.73 -18.26 -5.78
CA LEU A 439 -22.29 -19.58 -6.06
C LEU A 439 -21.59 -20.64 -5.20
N GLU A 440 -22.42 -21.52 -4.60
CA GLU A 440 -22.01 -22.69 -3.83
C GLU A 440 -22.84 -23.91 -4.31
N GLU A 441 -22.77 -24.15 -5.63
CA GLU A 441 -23.50 -25.20 -6.32
C GLU A 441 -22.73 -25.67 -7.58
N ASP A 442 -23.11 -26.82 -8.11
CA ASP A 442 -22.58 -27.28 -9.38
C ASP A 442 -23.05 -26.33 -10.49
N CYS A 443 -22.10 -25.84 -11.28
CA CYS A 443 -22.44 -24.91 -12.36
C CYS A 443 -21.42 -24.96 -13.50
N GLU A 444 -21.80 -24.36 -14.62
CA GLU A 444 -20.89 -23.96 -15.70
C GLU A 444 -20.78 -22.44 -15.70
N ALA A 445 -19.55 -21.94 -15.81
CA ALA A 445 -19.28 -20.51 -15.76
C ALA A 445 -18.07 -20.14 -16.61
N LYS A 446 -18.00 -18.87 -17.02
CA LYS A 446 -16.94 -18.28 -17.80
C LYS A 446 -15.83 -17.77 -16.90
N ILE A 447 -14.58 -18.16 -17.13
CA ILE A 447 -13.42 -17.77 -16.33
C ILE A 447 -13.17 -16.25 -16.47
N GLU A 448 -13.10 -15.55 -15.35
CA GLU A 448 -12.73 -14.12 -15.25
C GLU A 448 -11.26 -13.93 -14.83
N GLY A 449 -10.69 -14.87 -14.07
CA GLY A 449 -9.32 -14.83 -13.62
C GLY A 449 -8.90 -16.16 -12.98
N PHE A 450 -7.62 -16.33 -12.82
CA PHE A 450 -7.08 -17.52 -12.15
C PHE A 450 -5.73 -17.20 -11.50
N CYS A 451 -5.34 -18.06 -10.57
CA CYS A 451 -4.03 -18.01 -9.92
C CYS A 451 -3.45 -19.41 -9.81
N ILE A 452 -2.21 -19.58 -10.23
CA ILE A 452 -1.39 -20.76 -9.94
C ILE A 452 -0.26 -20.34 -9.01
N ARG A 453 -0.18 -20.98 -7.86
CA ARG A 453 0.93 -20.82 -6.92
C ARG A 453 2.04 -21.80 -7.26
N TYR A 454 3.28 -21.32 -7.18
CA TYR A 454 4.48 -22.11 -7.43
C TYR A 454 5.39 -22.15 -6.21
N ASN A 455 6.06 -23.26 -6.02
CA ASN A 455 7.23 -23.37 -5.18
C ASN A 455 8.47 -23.43 -6.09
N ARG A 456 9.12 -22.29 -6.29
CA ARG A 456 10.31 -22.18 -7.15
C ARG A 456 10.13 -22.84 -8.52
N ASP A 457 9.14 -22.36 -9.27
CA ASP A 457 8.81 -22.84 -10.62
C ASP A 457 8.05 -24.19 -10.69
N ILE A 458 7.77 -24.86 -9.56
CA ILE A 458 6.94 -26.06 -9.50
C ILE A 458 5.52 -25.65 -9.08
N PRO A 459 4.47 -25.90 -9.90
CA PRO A 459 3.11 -25.57 -9.54
C PRO A 459 2.61 -26.45 -8.38
N GLU A 460 2.07 -25.80 -7.31
CA GLU A 460 1.60 -26.48 -6.09
C GLU A 460 0.08 -26.48 -5.96
N SER A 461 -0.57 -25.38 -6.30
CA SER A 461 -2.01 -25.20 -6.14
C SER A 461 -2.55 -24.18 -7.12
N GLY A 462 -3.86 -24.16 -7.31
CA GLY A 462 -4.51 -23.19 -8.19
C GLY A 462 -5.93 -22.88 -7.78
N TYR A 463 -6.38 -21.70 -8.19
CA TYR A 463 -7.70 -21.13 -7.92
C TYR A 463 -8.22 -20.47 -9.19
N ILE A 464 -9.53 -20.51 -9.37
CA ILE A 464 -10.19 -19.95 -10.54
C ILE A 464 -11.36 -19.10 -10.05
N ILE A 465 -11.51 -17.92 -10.62
CA ILE A 465 -12.68 -17.07 -10.49
C ILE A 465 -13.44 -17.15 -11.80
N ALA A 466 -14.72 -17.52 -11.75
CA ALA A 466 -15.56 -17.61 -12.94
C ALA A 466 -16.95 -17.04 -12.63
N LYS A 467 -17.70 -16.63 -13.68
CA LYS A 467 -19.01 -15.99 -13.56
C LYS A 467 -19.96 -16.50 -14.62
N ASN A 468 -21.22 -16.63 -14.24
CA ASN A 468 -22.35 -16.84 -15.15
C ASN A 468 -23.48 -15.84 -14.84
N ASP A 469 -24.66 -16.00 -15.43
CA ASP A 469 -25.79 -15.10 -15.25
C ASP A 469 -26.38 -15.14 -13.82
N GLN A 470 -26.14 -16.23 -13.07
CA GLN A 470 -26.63 -16.39 -11.69
C GLN A 470 -25.68 -15.78 -10.66
N GLY A 471 -24.35 -15.76 -10.95
CA GLY A 471 -23.37 -15.24 -10.02
C GLY A 471 -21.92 -15.62 -10.35
N ARG A 472 -21.07 -15.49 -9.37
CA ARG A 472 -19.64 -15.78 -9.43
C ARG A 472 -19.29 -16.97 -8.56
N ILE A 473 -18.44 -17.85 -9.07
CA ILE A 473 -17.84 -18.96 -8.34
C ILE A 473 -16.34 -18.73 -8.19
N LEU A 474 -15.84 -18.93 -6.97
CA LEU A 474 -14.43 -19.09 -6.69
C LEU A 474 -14.18 -20.55 -6.35
N ALA A 475 -13.27 -21.20 -7.06
CA ALA A 475 -13.05 -22.63 -6.98
C ALA A 475 -11.57 -23.00 -6.91
N LYS A 476 -11.24 -24.05 -6.16
CA LYS A 476 -9.90 -24.63 -6.06
C LYS A 476 -9.68 -25.68 -7.16
N ILE A 477 -8.42 -25.91 -7.49
CA ILE A 477 -8.01 -27.15 -8.17
C ILE A 477 -7.84 -28.22 -7.08
N LYS A 478 -8.48 -29.38 -7.21
CA LYS A 478 -8.28 -30.51 -6.28
C LYS A 478 -6.80 -30.90 -6.23
N SER A 479 -6.27 -31.19 -5.06
CA SER A 479 -4.84 -31.52 -4.86
C SER A 479 -4.35 -32.73 -5.66
N ASN A 480 -5.24 -33.64 -6.04
CA ASN A 480 -4.97 -34.81 -6.87
C ASN A 480 -5.19 -34.56 -8.38
N ASN A 481 -5.67 -33.37 -8.78
CA ASN A 481 -5.89 -33.03 -10.20
C ASN A 481 -4.65 -32.36 -10.81
N TYR A 482 -3.57 -33.13 -10.89
CA TYR A 482 -2.30 -32.65 -11.48
C TYR A 482 -2.43 -32.27 -12.97
N ASN A 483 -3.36 -32.89 -13.71
CA ASN A 483 -3.57 -32.60 -15.13
C ASN A 483 -4.10 -31.16 -15.31
N MET A 484 -5.09 -30.75 -14.50
CA MET A 484 -5.64 -29.39 -14.54
C MET A 484 -4.57 -28.36 -14.13
N LEU A 485 -3.83 -28.65 -13.05
CA LEU A 485 -2.76 -27.76 -12.58
C LEU A 485 -1.67 -27.58 -13.66
N LYS A 486 -1.24 -28.69 -14.28
CA LYS A 486 -0.26 -28.70 -15.38
C LYS A 486 -0.80 -27.98 -16.63
N LEU A 487 -2.09 -28.13 -16.93
CA LEU A 487 -2.73 -27.46 -18.06
C LEU A 487 -2.69 -25.95 -17.90
N LEU A 488 -3.16 -25.43 -16.76
CA LEU A 488 -3.18 -24.00 -16.46
C LEU A 488 -1.77 -23.38 -16.30
N SER A 489 -0.76 -24.21 -16.02
CA SER A 489 0.64 -23.77 -15.94
C SER A 489 1.32 -23.55 -17.30
N LYS A 490 0.67 -23.90 -18.41
CA LYS A 490 1.27 -23.85 -19.78
C LYS A 490 1.20 -22.48 -20.46
N ASN A 491 0.90 -21.39 -19.73
CA ASN A 491 0.71 -20.06 -20.33
C ASN A 491 -0.39 -20.03 -21.40
N ILE A 492 -1.46 -20.82 -21.21
CA ILE A 492 -2.63 -20.85 -22.10
C ILE A 492 -3.57 -19.71 -21.67
N ASP A 493 -4.17 -19.04 -22.63
CA ASP A 493 -5.21 -18.07 -22.36
C ASP A 493 -6.54 -18.76 -22.05
N VAL A 494 -6.86 -18.86 -20.76
CA VAL A 494 -8.09 -19.51 -20.27
C VAL A 494 -9.16 -18.51 -19.85
N VAL A 495 -8.81 -17.25 -19.65
CA VAL A 495 -9.78 -16.21 -19.32
C VAL A 495 -10.76 -16.06 -20.48
N GLY A 496 -12.04 -16.07 -20.17
CA GLY A 496 -13.10 -16.06 -21.18
C GLY A 496 -13.56 -17.44 -21.68
N LYS A 497 -12.87 -18.53 -21.32
CA LYS A 497 -13.30 -19.92 -21.59
C LYS A 497 -14.33 -20.38 -20.57
N HIS A 498 -15.16 -21.35 -20.95
CA HIS A 498 -16.11 -21.98 -20.05
C HIS A 498 -15.48 -23.14 -19.30
N ALA A 499 -15.85 -23.30 -18.05
CA ALA A 499 -15.41 -24.39 -17.19
C ALA A 499 -16.58 -24.93 -16.37
N LYS A 500 -16.50 -26.19 -15.97
CA LYS A 500 -17.46 -26.85 -15.08
C LYS A 500 -16.91 -26.89 -13.67
N PHE A 501 -17.80 -26.61 -12.74
CA PHE A 501 -17.49 -26.55 -11.32
C PHE A 501 -18.40 -27.49 -10.53
N SER A 502 -17.87 -28.08 -9.45
CA SER A 502 -18.65 -28.83 -8.47
C SER A 502 -18.57 -28.18 -7.10
N HIS A 503 -19.65 -28.31 -6.33
CA HIS A 503 -19.69 -27.95 -4.92
C HIS A 503 -19.74 -29.21 -4.06
N GLU A 504 -18.68 -29.48 -3.32
CA GLU A 504 -18.53 -30.71 -2.54
C GLU A 504 -18.06 -30.38 -1.12
N SER A 505 -18.81 -30.85 -0.10
CA SER A 505 -18.43 -30.69 1.33
C SER A 505 -18.16 -29.23 1.74
N GLY A 506 -18.91 -28.27 1.17
CA GLY A 506 -18.79 -26.85 1.48
C GLY A 506 -17.67 -26.10 0.72
N TYR A 507 -17.03 -26.75 -0.27
CA TYR A 507 -15.98 -26.17 -1.09
C TYR A 507 -16.30 -26.27 -2.58
N ASN A 508 -15.85 -25.29 -3.35
CA ASN A 508 -15.97 -25.30 -4.80
C ASN A 508 -14.69 -25.82 -5.46
N TYR A 509 -14.86 -26.65 -6.49
CA TYR A 509 -13.76 -27.21 -7.27
C TYR A 509 -14.00 -27.07 -8.77
N ILE A 510 -12.92 -26.81 -9.53
CA ILE A 510 -12.98 -26.96 -10.97
C ILE A 510 -12.93 -28.45 -11.34
N VAL A 511 -13.85 -28.86 -12.21
CA VAL A 511 -13.97 -30.26 -12.69
C VAL A 511 -13.40 -30.40 -14.09
N ASP A 512 -13.78 -29.52 -15.00
CA ASP A 512 -13.43 -29.57 -16.40
C ASP A 512 -13.25 -28.18 -17.01
N LEU A 513 -12.42 -28.07 -18.03
CA LEU A 513 -12.13 -26.85 -18.77
C LEU A 513 -12.27 -27.08 -20.27
N ASN A 514 -13.22 -26.38 -20.87
CA ASN A 514 -13.44 -26.42 -22.33
C ASN A 514 -12.47 -25.44 -23.01
N LEU A 515 -11.38 -25.98 -23.60
CA LEU A 515 -10.34 -25.21 -24.31
C LEU A 515 -10.71 -24.90 -25.74
#